data_5309a6a16bee8e32f59524a5313301d9
#
_entry.id   5309a6a16bee8e32f59524a5313301d9
#
_cell.length_a   1.000
_cell.length_b   1.000
_cell.length_c   1.000
_cell.angle_alpha   90.00
_cell.angle_beta   90.00
_cell.angle_gamma   90.00
#
_symmetry.space_group_name_H-M   'P 1'
#
loop_
_entity.id
_entity.type
_entity.pdbx_description
1 polymer ?
#
loop_
_entity_poly.entity_id
_entity_poly.type
_entity_poly.pdbx_seq_one_letter_code
_entity_poly.pdbx_strand_id
1 'polypeptide(L)'
;MKTKKKFIVAIDQGTTSSRAILFNIKGKSLFKSQLEFKQYFPKNGWVEHNPEEIWNKTKKVLVDVIKKSKRLNGDILTIGIT
;
A
#
# COMPACT_ATOMS: atom_id res chain seq x y z
N MET A 1 -6.03 -28.85 11.50
CA MET A 1 -6.37 -27.65 10.71
C MET A 1 -5.54 -26.46 11.21
N LYS A 2 -4.85 -25.80 10.30
CA LYS A 2 -4.04 -24.63 10.70
C LYS A 2 -4.92 -23.40 10.84
N THR A 3 -4.77 -22.68 11.92
CA THR A 3 -5.43 -21.39 12.12
C THR A 3 -4.77 -20.38 11.19
N LYS A 4 -5.56 -19.62 10.46
CA LYS A 4 -5.02 -18.55 9.60
C LYS A 4 -4.46 -17.42 10.46
N LYS A 5 -3.35 -16.88 10.01
CA LYS A 5 -2.77 -15.68 10.63
C LYS A 5 -3.65 -14.48 10.34
N LYS A 6 -3.55 -13.47 11.17
CA LYS A 6 -4.34 -12.24 11.02
C LYS A 6 -3.41 -11.06 10.82
N PHE A 7 -3.75 -10.24 9.82
CA PHE A 7 -2.90 -9.12 9.40
C PHE A 7 -3.67 -7.82 9.34
N ILE A 8 -2.92 -6.74 9.41
CA ILE A 8 -3.42 -5.38 9.26
C ILE A 8 -2.63 -4.74 8.11
N VAL A 9 -3.31 -4.02 7.24
CA VAL A 9 -2.68 -3.29 6.15
C VAL A 9 -2.81 -1.80 6.41
N ALA A 10 -1.70 -1.08 6.25
CA ALA A 10 -1.70 0.38 6.26
C ALA A 10 -1.36 0.87 4.85
N ILE A 11 -2.15 1.81 4.36
CA ILE A 11 -1.87 2.50 3.10
C ILE A 11 -1.38 3.89 3.44
N ASP A 12 -0.17 4.21 2.98
CA ASP A 12 0.47 5.49 3.20
C ASP A 12 0.57 6.21 1.85
N GLN A 13 -0.21 7.28 1.71
CA GLN A 13 -0.21 8.11 0.51
C GLN A 13 0.71 9.30 0.74
N GLY A 14 1.89 9.26 0.10
CA GLY A 14 2.81 10.39 0.13
C GLY A 14 2.59 11.32 -1.06
N THR A 15 3.37 12.38 -1.11
CA THR A 15 3.36 13.31 -2.25
C THR A 15 4.06 12.75 -3.47
N THR A 16 4.92 11.74 -3.29
CA THR A 16 5.74 11.18 -4.35
C THR A 16 5.50 9.69 -4.60
N SER A 17 4.76 9.02 -3.71
CA SER A 17 4.57 7.56 -3.82
C SER A 17 3.33 7.09 -3.07
N SER A 18 2.84 5.92 -3.45
CA SER A 18 1.89 5.13 -2.66
C SER A 18 2.60 3.95 -2.06
N ARG A 19 2.30 3.63 -0.82
CA ARG A 19 2.91 2.51 -0.11
C ARG A 19 1.84 1.73 0.65
N ALA A 20 1.93 0.41 0.61
CA ALA A 20 1.11 -0.48 1.42
C ALA A 20 2.02 -1.33 2.28
N ILE A 21 1.71 -1.45 3.55
CA ILE A 21 2.50 -2.20 4.52
C ILE A 21 1.63 -3.25 5.18
N LEU A 22 2.14 -4.47 5.23
CA LEU A 22 1.48 -5.59 5.89
C LEU A 22 2.08 -5.75 7.29
N PHE A 23 1.23 -5.69 8.31
CA PHE A 23 1.62 -5.87 9.71
C PHE A 23 0.96 -7.12 10.28
N ASN A 24 1.65 -7.79 11.21
CA ASN A 24 0.97 -8.76 12.05
C ASN A 24 0.18 -8.03 13.15
N ILE A 25 -0.63 -8.78 13.94
CA ILE A 25 -1.46 -8.17 14.99
C ILE A 25 -0.65 -7.59 16.13
N LYS A 26 0.64 -7.91 16.22
CA LYS A 26 1.54 -7.33 17.22
C LYS A 26 2.19 -6.03 16.73
N GLY A 27 1.88 -5.60 15.52
CA GLY A 27 2.42 -4.36 14.97
C GLY A 27 3.75 -4.50 14.25
N LYS A 28 4.22 -5.73 14.02
CA LYS A 28 5.46 -5.92 13.28
C LYS A 28 5.20 -5.84 11.78
N SER A 29 5.99 -5.05 11.08
CA SER A 29 5.96 -4.95 9.63
C SER A 29 6.54 -6.22 9.00
N LEU A 30 5.77 -6.88 8.14
CA LEU A 30 6.17 -8.13 7.49
C LEU A 30 6.52 -7.95 6.03
N PHE A 31 5.89 -7.00 5.36
CA PHE A 31 6.05 -6.79 3.93
C PHE A 31 5.61 -5.39 3.56
N LYS A 32 6.25 -4.84 2.56
CA LYS A 32 5.95 -3.50 2.07
C LYS A 32 6.02 -3.48 0.55
N SER A 33 5.06 -2.79 -0.08
CA SER A 33 5.08 -2.52 -1.51
C SER A 33 4.93 -1.02 -1.71
N GLN A 34 5.74 -0.46 -2.59
CA GLN A 34 5.77 0.98 -2.83
C GLN A 34 5.99 1.27 -4.31
N LEU A 35 5.24 2.23 -4.85
CA LEU A 35 5.41 2.72 -6.21
C LEU A 35 5.44 4.24 -6.20
N GLU A 36 6.39 4.80 -6.93
CA GLU A 36 6.52 6.24 -7.06
C GLU A 36 5.57 6.79 -8.11
N PHE A 37 5.15 8.04 -7.92
CA PHE A 37 4.33 8.77 -8.88
C PHE A 37 5.23 9.60 -9.78
N LYS A 38 4.81 9.73 -11.03
CA LYS A 38 5.38 10.73 -11.91
C LYS A 38 4.87 12.11 -11.47
N GLN A 39 5.79 13.06 -11.33
CA GLN A 39 5.44 14.44 -10.99
C GLN A 39 5.43 15.28 -12.25
N TYR A 40 4.43 16.15 -12.37
CA TYR A 40 4.27 17.05 -13.50
C TYR A 40 4.51 18.49 -13.05
N PHE A 41 5.25 19.25 -13.84
CA PHE A 41 5.60 20.62 -13.52
C PHE A 41 5.12 21.53 -14.67
N PRO A 42 3.80 21.82 -14.74
CA PRO A 42 3.25 22.62 -15.84
C PRO A 42 3.72 24.07 -15.83
N LYS A 43 4.12 24.58 -14.66
CA LYS A 43 4.68 25.93 -14.48
C LYS A 43 5.73 25.89 -13.39
N ASN A 44 6.61 26.92 -13.38
CA ASN A 44 7.61 27.03 -12.33
C ASN A 44 6.99 27.01 -10.95
N GLY A 45 7.49 26.12 -10.09
CA GLY A 45 7.02 25.97 -8.73
C GLY A 45 5.71 25.21 -8.56
N TRP A 46 5.09 24.76 -9.64
CA TRP A 46 3.85 24.01 -9.61
C TRP A 46 4.14 22.52 -9.79
N VAL A 47 3.48 21.70 -8.98
CA VAL A 47 3.54 20.24 -9.08
C VAL A 47 2.11 19.71 -9.21
N GLU A 48 1.87 18.94 -10.25
CA GLU A 48 0.58 18.27 -10.46
C GLU A 48 0.76 16.76 -10.41
N HIS A 49 -0.25 16.08 -9.88
CA HIS A 49 -0.35 14.63 -9.91
C HIS A 49 -1.54 14.22 -10.75
N ASN A 50 -1.41 13.13 -11.49
CA ASN A 50 -2.51 12.53 -12.22
C ASN A 50 -3.31 11.64 -11.26
N PRO A 51 -4.59 11.95 -10.98
CA PRO A 51 -5.40 11.15 -10.05
C PRO A 51 -5.53 9.68 -10.46
N GLU A 52 -5.62 9.41 -11.75
CA GLU A 52 -5.68 8.02 -12.24
C GLU A 52 -4.39 7.26 -11.94
N GLU A 53 -3.25 7.89 -12.12
CA GLU A 53 -1.97 7.27 -11.81
C GLU A 53 -1.87 6.95 -10.32
N ILE A 54 -2.28 7.89 -9.46
CA ILE A 54 -2.29 7.68 -8.02
C ILE A 54 -3.17 6.48 -7.66
N TRP A 55 -4.38 6.44 -8.21
CA TRP A 55 -5.31 5.35 -7.96
C TRP A 55 -4.77 4.00 -8.43
N ASN A 56 -4.24 3.96 -9.66
CA ASN A 56 -3.71 2.71 -10.22
C ASN A 56 -2.51 2.19 -9.43
N LYS A 57 -1.63 3.06 -9.00
CA LYS A 57 -0.46 2.66 -8.20
C LYS A 57 -0.84 2.26 -6.78
N THR A 58 -1.79 2.96 -6.17
CA THR A 58 -2.33 2.57 -4.86
C THR A 58 -2.96 1.19 -4.92
N LYS A 59 -3.77 0.94 -5.94
CA LYS A 59 -4.41 -0.36 -6.15
C LYS A 59 -3.36 -1.45 -6.34
N LYS A 60 -2.30 -1.17 -7.09
CA LYS A 60 -1.26 -2.17 -7.36
C LYS A 60 -0.48 -2.54 -6.09
N VAL A 61 -0.08 -1.56 -5.28
CA VAL A 61 0.62 -1.87 -4.03
C VAL A 61 -0.27 -2.63 -3.05
N LEU A 62 -1.57 -2.30 -3.03
CA LEU A 62 -2.53 -3.02 -2.21
C LEU A 62 -2.68 -4.48 -2.66
N VAL A 63 -2.78 -4.71 -3.97
CA VAL A 63 -2.87 -6.08 -4.52
C VAL A 63 -1.62 -6.87 -4.17
N ASP A 64 -0.44 -6.27 -4.25
CA ASP A 64 0.81 -6.95 -3.89
C ASP A 64 0.79 -7.42 -2.43
N VAL A 65 0.31 -6.56 -1.54
CA VAL A 65 0.23 -6.88 -0.11
C VAL A 65 -0.82 -7.97 0.15
N ILE A 66 -1.97 -7.90 -0.54
CA ILE A 66 -3.00 -8.94 -0.43
C ILE A 66 -2.46 -10.30 -0.88
N LYS A 67 -1.75 -10.33 -2.00
CA LYS A 67 -1.13 -11.58 -2.48
C LYS A 67 -0.13 -12.12 -1.46
N LYS A 68 0.66 -11.24 -0.84
CA LYS A 68 1.62 -11.66 0.18
C LYS A 68 0.92 -12.23 1.41
N SER A 69 -0.20 -11.63 1.84
CA SER A 69 -0.95 -12.14 2.99
C SER A 69 -1.44 -13.57 2.73
N LYS A 70 -1.89 -13.85 1.51
CA LYS A 70 -2.34 -15.20 1.13
C LYS A 70 -1.19 -16.19 1.14
N ARG A 71 -0.01 -15.80 0.66
CA ARG A 71 1.18 -16.66 0.70
C ARG A 71 1.59 -16.99 2.12
N LEU A 72 1.36 -16.08 3.06
CA LEU A 72 1.66 -16.28 4.47
C LEU A 72 0.52 -16.97 5.22
N ASN A 73 -0.50 -17.41 4.50
CA ASN A 73 -1.68 -18.10 5.05
C ASN A 73 -2.40 -17.24 6.09
N GLY A 74 -2.73 -16.02 5.72
CA GLY A 74 -3.39 -15.09 6.62
C GLY A 74 -4.52 -14.32 5.97
N ASP A 75 -5.36 -13.76 6.82
CA ASP A 75 -6.48 -12.89 6.45
C ASP A 75 -6.19 -11.46 6.89
N ILE A 76 -6.62 -10.52 6.08
CA ILE A 76 -6.52 -9.11 6.42
C ILE A 76 -7.76 -8.73 7.22
N LEU A 77 -7.55 -8.26 8.45
CA LEU A 77 -8.64 -7.84 9.34
C LEU A 77 -9.15 -6.45 9.02
N THR A 78 -8.24 -5.56 8.67
CA THR A 78 -8.59 -4.17 8.41
C THR A 78 -7.52 -3.51 7.56
N ILE A 79 -7.93 -2.43 6.88
CA ILE A 79 -7.04 -1.60 6.08
C ILE A 79 -7.20 -0.17 6.58
N GLY A 80 -6.10 0.43 7.03
CA GLY A 80 -6.07 1.83 7.43
C GLY A 80 -5.42 2.67 6.36
N ILE A 81 -5.88 3.90 6.21
CA ILE A 81 -5.34 4.86 5.25
C ILE A 81 -4.84 6.08 6.01
N THR A 82 -3.62 6.48 5.72
CA THR A 82 -3.00 7.66 6.35
C THR A 82 -2.73 8.76 5.34
#